data_50ae49660d6e5c7c72970a0acfa118fe
#
_entry.id   50ae49660d6e5c7c72970a0acfa118fe
#
_cell.length_a   1.000
_cell.length_b   1.000
_cell.length_c   1.000
_cell.angle_alpha   90.00
_cell.angle_beta   90.00
_cell.angle_gamma   90.00
#
_symmetry.space_group_name_H-M   'P 1'
#
loop_
_entity.id
_entity.type
_entity.pdbx_description
1 polymer ?
#
loop_
_entity_poly.entity_id
_entity_poly.type
_entity_poly.pdbx_seq_one_letter_code
_entity_poly.pdbx_strand_id
1 'polypeptide(L)'
;MTHPRAALVAGAAILALAACASRGPVDPDAPRDVHQSLAPHALHEDCMKLAPGDRLDYRFTSSAPVAFNVHYHAGNAVVMPIAREAITADSGIFQPALAEDYCLMWEAGPEPTALDYRVAVRRRAP
;
A
#
# COMPACT_ATOMS: atom_id res chain seq x y z
N MET A 1 43.39 -65.44 14.54
CA MET A 1 41.96 -65.31 14.39
C MET A 1 41.56 -63.97 15.01
N THR A 2 41.43 -62.95 14.20
CA THR A 2 41.12 -61.59 14.63
C THR A 2 39.75 -61.18 14.04
N HIS A 3 38.77 -60.94 14.92
CA HIS A 3 37.46 -60.48 14.54
C HIS A 3 37.47 -58.95 14.40
N PRO A 4 36.94 -58.39 13.31
CA PRO A 4 36.76 -56.93 13.23
C PRO A 4 35.47 -56.51 13.97
N ARG A 5 35.62 -55.52 14.84
CA ARG A 5 34.51 -54.85 15.51
C ARG A 5 33.84 -53.87 14.54
N ALA A 6 32.56 -54.09 14.24
CA ALA A 6 31.75 -53.14 13.52
C ALA A 6 31.36 -51.98 14.43
N ALA A 7 31.72 -50.76 14.02
CA ALA A 7 31.30 -49.53 14.69
C ALA A 7 29.95 -49.09 14.09
N LEU A 8 28.90 -49.06 14.93
CA LEU A 8 27.61 -48.46 14.59
C LEU A 8 27.72 -46.93 14.72
N VAL A 9 27.57 -46.24 13.60
CA VAL A 9 27.43 -44.79 13.57
C VAL A 9 25.95 -44.47 13.71
N ALA A 10 25.54 -43.93 14.86
CA ALA A 10 24.19 -43.44 15.09
C ALA A 10 24.07 -42.04 14.46
N GLY A 11 23.36 -41.95 13.34
CA GLY A 11 23.00 -40.68 12.71
C GLY A 11 21.87 -39.98 13.47
N ALA A 12 22.14 -38.84 14.09
CA ALA A 12 21.14 -38.00 14.68
C ALA A 12 20.43 -37.18 13.57
N ALA A 13 19.16 -37.49 13.30
CA ALA A 13 18.33 -36.71 12.41
C ALA A 13 17.85 -35.45 13.15
N ILE A 14 18.35 -34.29 12.72
CA ILE A 14 17.88 -33.01 13.22
C ILE A 14 16.60 -32.66 12.43
N LEU A 15 15.43 -32.78 13.07
CA LEU A 15 14.16 -32.23 12.54
C LEU A 15 14.22 -30.70 12.69
N ALA A 16 14.41 -30.00 11.58
CA ALA A 16 14.21 -28.57 11.52
C ALA A 16 12.69 -28.28 11.52
N LEU A 17 12.13 -27.83 12.64
CA LEU A 17 10.78 -27.27 12.69
C LEU A 17 10.80 -25.95 11.96
N ALA A 18 10.25 -25.91 10.74
CA ALA A 18 9.92 -24.66 10.06
C ALA A 18 8.78 -23.99 10.81
N ALA A 19 9.11 -23.00 11.65
CA ALA A 19 8.13 -22.13 12.27
C ALA A 19 7.49 -21.27 11.16
N CYS A 20 6.28 -21.64 10.73
CA CYS A 20 5.44 -20.74 9.93
C CYS A 20 5.06 -19.57 10.83
N ALA A 21 5.78 -18.45 10.71
CA ALA A 21 5.39 -17.20 11.31
C ALA A 21 4.11 -16.74 10.61
N SER A 22 2.95 -17.01 11.22
CA SER A 22 1.68 -16.43 10.77
C SER A 22 1.76 -14.92 10.97
N ARG A 23 1.81 -14.17 9.86
CA ARG A 23 1.63 -12.72 9.91
C ARG A 23 0.23 -12.48 10.47
N GLY A 24 0.13 -11.76 11.59
CA GLY A 24 -1.15 -11.31 12.13
C GLY A 24 -1.93 -10.47 11.12
N PRO A 25 -3.21 -10.15 11.39
CA PRO A 25 -4.02 -9.30 10.52
C PRO A 25 -3.28 -7.99 10.23
N VAL A 26 -3.15 -7.64 8.94
CA VAL A 26 -2.59 -6.35 8.54
C VAL A 26 -3.63 -5.28 8.84
N ASP A 27 -3.27 -4.30 9.67
CA ASP A 27 -4.10 -3.12 9.90
C ASP A 27 -4.13 -2.27 8.63
N PRO A 28 -5.29 -2.15 7.94
CA PRO A 28 -5.39 -1.38 6.70
C PRO A 28 -5.19 0.13 6.92
N ASP A 29 -5.31 0.60 8.15
CA ASP A 29 -5.18 2.02 8.52
C ASP A 29 -3.75 2.39 8.94
N ALA A 30 -2.90 1.38 9.19
CA ALA A 30 -1.51 1.64 9.56
C ALA A 30 -0.78 2.45 8.48
N PRO A 31 0.13 3.35 8.89
CA PRO A 31 0.96 4.08 7.93
C PRO A 31 1.73 3.11 7.03
N ARG A 32 1.64 3.31 5.72
CA ARG A 32 2.37 2.49 4.74
C ARG A 32 3.07 3.37 3.70
N ASP A 33 4.27 2.97 3.36
CA ASP A 33 5.04 3.51 2.25
C ASP A 33 4.95 2.54 1.08
N VAL A 34 4.63 3.06 -0.10
CA VAL A 34 4.40 2.28 -1.32
C VAL A 34 5.25 2.85 -2.45
N HIS A 35 5.88 1.96 -3.20
CA HIS A 35 6.59 2.28 -4.42
C HIS A 35 5.91 1.60 -5.62
N GLN A 36 5.61 2.37 -6.67
CA GLN A 36 4.99 1.90 -7.91
C GLN A 36 5.77 2.36 -9.12
N SER A 37 5.89 1.48 -10.11
CA SER A 37 6.38 1.83 -11.43
C SER A 37 5.20 1.87 -12.39
N LEU A 38 4.94 3.05 -12.94
CA LEU A 38 3.82 3.29 -13.86
C LEU A 38 4.34 3.35 -15.29
N ALA A 39 3.73 2.58 -16.19
CA ALA A 39 3.91 2.74 -17.62
C ALA A 39 3.31 4.08 -18.08
N PRO A 40 3.66 4.58 -19.29
CA PRO A 40 3.01 5.75 -19.86
C PRO A 40 1.48 5.62 -19.83
N HIS A 41 0.80 6.65 -19.35
CA HIS A 41 -0.66 6.74 -19.21
C HIS A 41 -1.31 5.68 -18.31
N ALA A 42 -0.51 4.97 -17.50
CA ALA A 42 -1.04 4.03 -16.53
C ALA A 42 -1.66 4.75 -15.33
N LEU A 43 -2.70 4.11 -14.78
CA LEU A 43 -3.37 4.52 -13.55
C LEU A 43 -2.91 3.65 -12.38
N HIS A 44 -2.79 4.25 -11.21
CA HIS A 44 -2.67 3.57 -9.93
C HIS A 44 -3.67 4.14 -8.94
N GLU A 45 -4.38 3.27 -8.24
CA GLU A 45 -5.37 3.65 -7.24
C GLU A 45 -5.11 2.95 -5.90
N ASP A 46 -5.36 3.69 -4.83
CA ASP A 46 -5.34 3.18 -3.45
C ASP A 46 -6.63 3.63 -2.76
N CYS A 47 -7.55 2.70 -2.55
CA CYS A 47 -8.91 2.99 -2.07
C CYS A 47 -9.12 2.55 -0.62
N MET A 48 -9.91 3.32 0.10
CA MET A 48 -10.24 3.06 1.50
C MET A 48 -11.61 3.63 1.89
N LYS A 49 -12.30 2.94 2.79
CA LYS A 49 -13.53 3.46 3.39
C LYS A 49 -13.20 4.53 4.41
N LEU A 50 -13.77 5.72 4.24
CA LEU A 50 -13.66 6.82 5.20
C LEU A 50 -15.04 7.36 5.53
N ALA A 51 -15.18 7.92 6.74
CA ALA A 51 -16.41 8.53 7.23
C ALA A 51 -16.11 9.91 7.85
N PRO A 52 -17.13 10.77 8.02
CA PRO A 52 -16.97 12.04 8.70
C PRO A 52 -16.31 11.89 10.07
N GLY A 53 -15.23 12.64 10.30
CA GLY A 53 -14.40 12.57 11.50
C GLY A 53 -13.12 11.74 11.32
N ASP A 54 -13.02 10.90 10.28
CA ASP A 54 -11.78 10.28 9.90
C ASP A 54 -10.83 11.30 9.25
N ARG A 55 -9.55 10.94 9.22
CA ARG A 55 -8.50 11.76 8.64
C ARG A 55 -7.55 10.87 7.83
N LEU A 56 -7.33 11.23 6.58
CA LEU A 56 -6.34 10.62 5.71
C LEU A 56 -5.17 11.59 5.55
N ASP A 57 -4.00 11.20 6.04
CA ASP A 57 -2.74 11.90 5.78
C ASP A 57 -2.09 11.25 4.54
N TYR A 58 -1.73 12.05 3.54
CA TYR A 58 -1.06 11.55 2.34
C TYR A 58 0.13 12.43 1.96
N ARG A 59 1.11 11.81 1.32
CA ARG A 59 2.21 12.51 0.62
C ARG A 59 2.70 11.62 -0.51
N PHE A 60 3.16 12.22 -1.59
CA PHE A 60 3.82 11.51 -2.67
C PHE A 60 4.87 12.35 -3.39
N THR A 61 5.75 11.64 -4.10
CA THR A 61 6.66 12.18 -5.10
C THR A 61 6.63 11.28 -6.32
N SER A 62 6.87 11.84 -7.50
CA SER A 62 6.98 11.11 -8.76
C SER A 62 8.15 11.59 -9.59
N SER A 63 8.74 10.69 -10.39
CA SER A 63 9.88 11.01 -11.26
C SER A 63 9.51 11.84 -12.49
N ALA A 64 8.22 11.86 -12.86
CA ALA A 64 7.66 12.66 -13.93
C ALA A 64 6.29 13.19 -13.50
N PRO A 65 5.77 14.26 -14.13
CA PRO A 65 4.47 14.83 -13.78
C PRO A 65 3.33 13.81 -13.89
N VAL A 66 2.46 13.81 -12.87
CA VAL A 66 1.24 12.99 -12.80
C VAL A 66 0.01 13.87 -12.61
N ALA A 67 -1.15 13.41 -13.05
CA ALA A 67 -2.42 13.89 -12.52
C ALA A 67 -2.71 13.15 -11.21
N PHE A 68 -3.17 13.87 -10.20
CA PHE A 68 -3.51 13.31 -8.90
C PHE A 68 -4.89 13.76 -8.45
N ASN A 69 -5.66 12.85 -7.89
CA ASN A 69 -6.92 13.21 -7.26
C ASN A 69 -7.25 12.30 -6.07
N VAL A 70 -8.16 12.80 -5.22
CA VAL A 70 -8.92 12.01 -4.26
C VAL A 70 -10.36 12.05 -4.73
N HIS A 71 -10.97 10.90 -4.98
CA HIS A 71 -12.33 10.83 -5.51
C HIS A 71 -13.16 9.75 -4.82
N TYR A 72 -14.47 9.84 -5.03
CA TYR A 72 -15.44 8.79 -4.74
C TYR A 72 -16.51 8.75 -5.83
N HIS A 73 -17.25 7.64 -5.90
CA HIS A 73 -18.32 7.45 -6.87
C HIS A 73 -19.68 7.68 -6.23
N ALA A 74 -20.43 8.66 -6.74
CA ALA A 74 -21.81 8.94 -6.36
C ALA A 74 -22.75 8.49 -7.50
N GLY A 75 -23.18 7.23 -7.48
CA GLY A 75 -23.90 6.64 -8.60
C GLY A 75 -23.03 6.58 -9.85
N ASN A 76 -23.45 7.26 -10.93
CA ASN A 76 -22.68 7.34 -12.18
C ASN A 76 -21.72 8.55 -12.23
N ALA A 77 -21.69 9.37 -11.19
CA ALA A 77 -20.81 10.53 -11.13
C ALA A 77 -19.53 10.22 -10.35
N VAL A 78 -18.43 10.81 -10.78
CA VAL A 78 -17.16 10.83 -10.04
C VAL A 78 -17.04 12.20 -9.38
N VAL A 79 -16.90 12.24 -8.06
CA VAL A 79 -16.73 13.46 -7.29
C VAL A 79 -15.28 13.52 -6.82
N MET A 80 -14.59 14.62 -7.13
CA MET A 80 -13.17 14.82 -6.84
C MET A 80 -12.97 15.97 -5.85
N PRO A 81 -13.00 15.73 -4.54
CA PRO A 81 -12.72 16.77 -3.53
C PRO A 81 -11.33 17.39 -3.67
N ILE A 82 -10.36 16.61 -4.15
CA ILE A 82 -9.01 17.07 -4.46
C ILE A 82 -8.69 16.64 -5.88
N ALA A 83 -8.20 17.58 -6.69
CA ALA A 83 -7.66 17.32 -8.03
C ALA A 83 -6.43 18.20 -8.29
N ARG A 84 -5.41 17.62 -8.88
CA ARG A 84 -4.16 18.28 -9.28
C ARG A 84 -3.75 17.75 -10.64
N GLU A 85 -3.18 18.62 -11.47
CA GLU A 85 -2.69 18.24 -12.78
C GLU A 85 -1.22 18.57 -12.93
N ALA A 86 -0.49 17.68 -13.61
CA ALA A 86 0.90 17.86 -13.98
C ALA A 86 1.83 18.24 -12.81
N ILE A 87 1.76 17.51 -11.71
CA ILE A 87 2.59 17.73 -10.51
C ILE A 87 3.50 16.53 -10.24
N THR A 88 4.65 16.78 -9.60
CA THR A 88 5.61 15.75 -9.20
C THR A 88 5.62 15.47 -7.71
N ALA A 89 4.89 16.24 -6.92
CA ALA A 89 4.76 16.05 -5.48
C ALA A 89 3.52 16.75 -4.94
N ASP A 90 2.89 16.16 -3.94
CA ASP A 90 1.86 16.79 -3.11
C ASP A 90 1.83 16.12 -1.73
N SER A 91 1.28 16.83 -0.77
CA SER A 91 1.00 16.30 0.56
C SER A 91 -0.18 17.04 1.16
N GLY A 92 -0.97 16.34 1.95
CA GLY A 92 -2.13 16.96 2.57
C GLY A 92 -2.80 16.07 3.60
N ILE A 93 -3.86 16.65 4.14
CA ILE A 93 -4.79 15.99 5.05
C ILE A 93 -6.15 16.08 4.39
N PHE A 94 -6.75 14.94 4.13
CA PHE A 94 -8.12 14.86 3.64
C PHE A 94 -9.05 14.45 4.78
N GLN A 95 -10.13 15.20 4.96
CA GLN A 95 -11.19 14.93 5.92
C GLN A 95 -12.49 14.76 5.16
N PRO A 96 -13.07 13.54 5.11
CA PRO A 96 -14.27 13.27 4.33
C PRO A 96 -15.50 13.96 4.94
N ALA A 97 -16.36 14.51 4.08
CA ALA A 97 -17.65 15.05 4.46
C ALA A 97 -18.75 13.97 4.48
N LEU A 98 -18.56 12.88 3.77
CA LEU A 98 -19.50 11.76 3.61
C LEU A 98 -18.81 10.43 3.91
N ALA A 99 -19.59 9.42 4.29
CA ALA A 99 -19.10 8.04 4.44
C ALA A 99 -19.13 7.36 3.07
N GLU A 100 -17.94 7.21 2.45
CA GLU A 100 -17.78 6.68 1.10
C GLU A 100 -16.50 5.85 0.97
N ASP A 101 -16.37 5.15 -0.16
CA ASP A 101 -15.11 4.56 -0.60
C ASP A 101 -14.33 5.63 -1.36
N TYR A 102 -13.27 6.17 -0.73
CA TYR A 102 -12.41 7.17 -1.34
C TYR A 102 -11.17 6.52 -1.93
N CYS A 103 -10.81 6.94 -3.15
CA CYS A 103 -9.61 6.51 -3.83
C CYS A 103 -8.65 7.66 -4.04
N LEU A 104 -7.37 7.46 -3.68
CA LEU A 104 -6.28 8.27 -4.19
C LEU A 104 -5.91 7.69 -5.55
N MET A 105 -5.87 8.52 -6.58
CA MET A 105 -5.54 8.08 -7.93
C MET A 105 -4.39 8.93 -8.49
N TRP A 106 -3.45 8.26 -9.12
CA TRP A 106 -2.36 8.87 -9.89
C TRP A 106 -2.41 8.36 -11.32
N GLU A 107 -2.38 9.28 -12.27
CA GLU A 107 -2.29 8.98 -13.70
C GLU A 107 -0.96 9.48 -14.25
N ALA A 108 -0.16 8.57 -14.79
CA ALA A 108 1.10 8.91 -15.42
C ALA A 108 0.86 9.66 -16.75
N GLY A 109 1.76 10.61 -17.05
CA GLY A 109 1.83 11.25 -18.35
C GLY A 109 2.43 10.33 -19.43
N PRO A 110 2.99 10.88 -20.50
CA PRO A 110 3.55 10.10 -21.62
C PRO A 110 4.87 9.40 -21.29
N GLU A 111 5.45 9.63 -20.12
CA GLU A 111 6.72 9.04 -19.69
C GLU A 111 6.52 7.95 -18.64
N PRO A 112 7.37 6.90 -18.63
CA PRO A 112 7.43 5.96 -17.52
C PRO A 112 7.71 6.71 -16.23
N THR A 113 6.96 6.42 -15.16
CA THR A 113 7.00 7.20 -13.93
C THR A 113 7.19 6.29 -12.71
N ALA A 114 8.20 6.60 -11.89
CA ALA A 114 8.32 6.05 -10.56
C ALA A 114 7.50 6.91 -9.59
N LEU A 115 6.62 6.28 -8.83
CA LEU A 115 5.74 6.90 -7.85
C LEU A 115 6.07 6.33 -6.46
N ASP A 116 6.40 7.21 -5.54
CA ASP A 116 6.57 6.89 -4.12
C ASP A 116 5.51 7.62 -3.32
N TYR A 117 4.72 6.90 -2.54
CA TYR A 117 3.71 7.55 -1.70
C TYR A 117 3.61 6.92 -0.31
N ARG A 118 3.15 7.73 0.62
CA ARG A 118 2.79 7.31 1.98
C ARG A 118 1.38 7.75 2.29
N VAL A 119 0.62 6.84 2.91
CA VAL A 119 -0.72 7.09 3.42
C VAL A 119 -0.86 6.58 4.84
N ALA A 120 -1.68 7.27 5.63
CA ALA A 120 -2.05 6.86 6.98
C ALA A 120 -3.48 7.31 7.26
N VAL A 121 -4.29 6.42 7.81
CA VAL A 121 -5.67 6.73 8.21
C VAL A 121 -5.72 6.83 9.72
N ARG A 122 -6.34 7.89 10.21
CA ARG A 122 -6.68 8.05 11.62
C ARG A 122 -8.19 8.03 11.75
N ARG A 123 -8.70 7.04 12.42
CA ARG A 123 -10.13 6.90 12.66
C ARG A 123 -10.59 7.87 13.73
N ARG A 124 -11.81 8.38 13.56
CA ARG A 124 -12.50 9.10 14.62
C ARG A 124 -12.61 8.20 15.85
N ALA A 125 -12.31 8.75 17.02
CA ALA A 125 -12.58 8.06 18.28
C ALA A 125 -14.11 7.85 18.44
N PRO A 126 -14.50 6.69 19.03
CA PRO A 126 -15.90 6.39 19.31
C PRO A 126 -16.52 7.38 20.28
#